data_23965d71c9e7b350179e1bf4a67c42e1
#
_entry.id   23965d71c9e7b350179e1bf4a67c42e1
#
_cell.length_a   1.000
_cell.length_b   1.000
_cell.length_c   1.000
_cell.angle_alpha   90.00
_cell.angle_beta   90.00
_cell.angle_gamma   90.00
#
_symmetry.space_group_name_H-M   'P 1'
#
loop_
_entity.id
_entity.type
_entity.pdbx_description
1 polymer ?
#
loop_
_entity_poly.entity_id
_entity_poly.type
_entity_poly.pdbx_seq_one_letter_code
_entity_poly.pdbx_strand_id
1 'polypeptide(L)'
;MNSLFSDFKKLMKRGWLCMLGGLVLSLYSCSKEYEAVSNNGNTEKGVYFSSSIAGGYNTKAQGTQWSQNDSIGIFMFKNGSTLNESSIINNGFNKSFITSGNGNFSPKKATDRLEFTTGVKADFVAYYPYRNTSGLTLNLDVSDQKDQQFLDFIYAKNSTGSEAGQGPVKLAFDRQMAKLELKIKGTNLSGLKAVFTAMPTSAVFNLSSGELQPKADVKDIPAKVSLNASNETIVEWTLFPGAISAQQKVVFTKADGSTYTWQLAANTAFQKSYRYQYDVTLGKDGVDPVPTVKYMEQPVITAGENIQYNLKMFSPGRRNFSMLYDTNYKLAYWVAYPISSSYLGSAKRTDAWGYDPSINPIYQANLSKGYPTKGLDRGHQMPSADRTASTAENATTFYYTNMTPQNSTLNQGIWANLEGKIRVWSAQTDTLYVVTGAMVTTKTDKNVDFVMDNSNKQVAKPKYYYKVLAMKQGGSYYTIGFRMDNAAPANSDYMQYTTTVSALEEETGFTFFPALSKDVKGTINTQIWRK
;
A
#
# COMPACT_ATOMS: atom_id res chain seq x y z
N MET A 1 -26.69 -29.63 49.30
CA MET A 1 -26.35 -28.85 48.11
C MET A 1 -27.58 -28.11 47.62
N ASN A 2 -28.21 -27.34 48.46
CA ASN A 2 -29.38 -26.48 48.17
C ASN A 2 -29.51 -25.51 49.35
N SER A 3 -28.79 -24.40 49.33
CA SER A 3 -29.03 -23.32 50.27
C SER A 3 -28.22 -22.03 49.99
N LEU A 4 -28.02 -21.66 48.75
CA LEU A 4 -27.28 -20.41 48.40
C LEU A 4 -27.94 -19.57 47.29
N PHE A 5 -29.22 -19.83 46.99
CA PHE A 5 -29.95 -19.08 45.93
C PHE A 5 -31.23 -18.36 46.48
N SER A 6 -31.36 -18.22 47.78
CA SER A 6 -32.60 -17.69 48.38
C SER A 6 -32.51 -16.22 48.86
N ASP A 7 -31.33 -15.62 48.95
CA ASP A 7 -31.20 -14.32 49.65
C ASP A 7 -31.01 -13.09 48.75
N PHE A 8 -31.10 -13.21 47.45
CA PHE A 8 -30.92 -12.07 46.52
C PHE A 8 -32.22 -11.44 46.01
N LYS A 9 -33.39 -11.91 46.45
CA LYS A 9 -34.74 -11.42 46.03
C LYS A 9 -35.55 -10.65 47.07
N LYS A 10 -34.99 -10.29 48.22
CA LYS A 10 -35.73 -9.61 49.28
C LYS A 10 -35.29 -8.19 49.69
N LEU A 11 -34.42 -7.55 48.90
CA LEU A 11 -33.93 -6.19 49.28
C LEU A 11 -34.38 -5.06 48.34
N MET A 12 -35.45 -5.25 47.62
CA MET A 12 -36.06 -4.17 46.82
C MET A 12 -37.54 -4.02 47.15
N LYS A 13 -37.87 -3.59 48.35
CA LYS A 13 -39.14 -2.91 48.70
C LYS A 13 -39.03 -2.40 50.14
N ARG A 14 -38.71 -1.12 50.29
CA ARG A 14 -39.31 -0.16 51.25
C ARG A 14 -38.36 1.03 51.40
N GLY A 15 -38.88 2.16 50.97
CA GLY A 15 -38.24 3.44 51.14
C GLY A 15 -38.31 3.95 52.61
N TRP A 16 -37.48 4.90 52.89
CA TRP A 16 -37.78 6.15 53.59
C TRP A 16 -36.48 6.84 54.00
N LEU A 17 -36.38 8.04 53.55
CA LEU A 17 -35.88 9.30 54.14
C LEU A 17 -34.99 9.20 55.39
N CYS A 18 -33.73 9.74 55.27
CA CYS A 18 -33.22 10.72 56.24
C CYS A 18 -32.00 11.47 55.68
N MET A 19 -32.06 12.79 55.77
CA MET A 19 -30.97 13.76 55.53
C MET A 19 -29.80 13.49 56.47
N LEU A 20 -28.57 13.74 56.03
CA LEU A 20 -27.54 14.51 56.71
C LEU A 20 -26.34 14.76 55.81
N GLY A 21 -25.91 16.00 55.85
CA GLY A 21 -24.96 16.59 54.94
C GLY A 21 -23.54 16.00 54.98
N GLY A 22 -22.90 16.05 53.82
CA GLY A 22 -21.50 15.76 53.64
C GLY A 22 -20.99 16.48 52.38
N LEU A 23 -20.15 17.43 52.63
CA LEU A 23 -19.46 18.30 51.67
C LEU A 23 -18.78 17.48 50.57
N VAL A 24 -19.30 17.50 49.34
CA VAL A 24 -18.62 16.98 48.16
C VAL A 24 -18.04 18.15 47.41
N LEU A 25 -16.72 18.27 47.44
CA LEU A 25 -15.95 19.12 46.54
C LEU A 25 -16.16 18.63 45.11
N SER A 26 -17.00 19.28 44.35
CA SER A 26 -17.14 19.11 42.92
C SER A 26 -15.94 19.75 42.23
N LEU A 27 -15.01 18.91 41.76
CA LEU A 27 -14.02 19.32 40.73
C LEU A 27 -14.79 19.57 39.45
N TYR A 28 -15.11 20.81 39.17
CA TYR A 28 -15.55 21.25 37.85
C TYR A 28 -14.38 21.11 36.89
N SER A 29 -14.34 20.00 36.16
CA SER A 29 -13.63 19.92 34.89
C SER A 29 -14.43 20.71 33.86
N CYS A 30 -13.97 21.91 33.55
CA CYS A 30 -14.51 22.68 32.42
C CYS A 30 -14.15 21.99 31.10
N SER A 31 -14.94 21.02 30.70
CA SER A 31 -15.06 20.67 29.28
C SER A 31 -15.95 21.75 28.66
N LYS A 32 -15.34 22.69 27.93
CA LYS A 32 -16.10 23.51 26.99
C LYS A 32 -16.58 22.57 25.89
N GLU A 33 -17.79 22.04 26.01
CA GLU A 33 -18.56 21.59 24.87
C GLU A 33 -18.72 22.80 23.94
N TYR A 34 -18.18 22.67 22.73
CA TYR A 34 -18.54 23.58 21.65
C TYR A 34 -19.99 23.26 21.28
N GLU A 35 -20.92 24.05 21.78
CA GLU A 35 -22.30 24.08 21.29
C GLU A 35 -22.26 24.29 19.77
N ALA A 36 -22.94 23.40 19.05
CA ALA A 36 -23.31 23.63 17.67
C ALA A 36 -24.18 24.90 17.64
N VAL A 37 -23.60 26.01 17.16
CA VAL A 37 -24.34 27.26 17.00
C VAL A 37 -25.42 27.03 15.94
N SER A 38 -26.66 27.11 16.39
CA SER A 38 -27.85 27.04 15.55
C SER A 38 -27.83 28.17 14.50
N ASN A 39 -28.12 27.78 13.26
CA ASN A 39 -28.29 28.63 12.09
C ASN A 39 -29.22 29.84 12.36
N ASN A 40 -28.65 31.02 12.43
CA ASN A 40 -29.34 32.26 12.10
C ASN A 40 -28.57 32.96 10.99
N GLY A 41 -28.98 32.79 9.75
CA GLY A 41 -28.93 33.76 8.66
C GLY A 41 -27.62 34.45 8.24
N ASN A 42 -26.47 34.09 8.84
CA ASN A 42 -25.16 34.61 8.46
C ASN A 42 -24.39 33.50 7.73
N THR A 43 -24.16 33.65 6.44
CA THR A 43 -23.29 32.78 5.65
C THR A 43 -21.95 32.68 6.37
N GLU A 44 -21.63 31.48 6.94
CA GLU A 44 -20.37 31.22 7.61
C GLU A 44 -19.23 31.40 6.61
N LYS A 45 -18.53 32.53 6.72
CA LYS A 45 -17.36 32.84 5.87
C LYS A 45 -16.10 32.10 6.33
N GLY A 46 -16.12 31.49 7.51
CA GLY A 46 -14.97 30.79 8.07
C GLY A 46 -14.56 29.55 7.25
N VAL A 47 -13.26 29.39 7.02
CA VAL A 47 -12.70 28.21 6.34
C VAL A 47 -12.33 27.17 7.37
N TYR A 48 -12.84 25.97 7.19
CA TYR A 48 -12.50 24.77 7.97
C TYR A 48 -12.12 23.64 7.02
N PHE A 49 -11.39 22.67 7.51
CA PHE A 49 -10.92 21.56 6.69
C PHE A 49 -11.33 20.23 7.29
N SER A 50 -11.70 19.28 6.41
CA SER A 50 -11.74 17.86 6.72
C SER A 50 -10.69 17.14 5.88
N SER A 51 -10.09 16.10 6.41
CA SER A 51 -8.97 15.46 5.73
C SER A 51 -9.07 13.95 5.72
N SER A 52 -8.46 13.37 4.71
CA SER A 52 -8.09 11.95 4.63
C SER A 52 -6.61 11.84 4.26
N ILE A 53 -5.96 10.77 4.71
CA ILE A 53 -4.59 10.45 4.31
C ILE A 53 -4.67 9.25 3.39
N ALA A 54 -4.31 9.44 2.12
CA ALA A 54 -4.28 8.38 1.12
C ALA A 54 -3.11 7.42 1.41
N GLY A 55 -3.34 6.11 1.21
CA GLY A 55 -2.28 5.11 1.30
C GLY A 55 -1.71 5.00 2.71
N GLY A 56 -2.42 4.35 3.64
CA GLY A 56 -1.77 3.87 4.86
C GLY A 56 -0.66 2.91 4.47
N TYR A 57 0.55 3.08 5.04
CA TYR A 57 1.47 1.95 5.11
C TYR A 57 0.67 0.77 5.66
N ASN A 58 0.44 -0.27 4.86
CA ASN A 58 -0.38 -1.42 5.24
C ASN A 58 0.32 -2.25 6.33
N THR A 59 0.47 -1.69 7.54
CA THR A 59 0.83 -2.44 8.74
C THR A 59 0.35 -1.69 9.99
N LYS A 60 -0.08 -2.45 10.97
CA LYS A 60 -0.62 -2.05 12.27
C LYS A 60 0.10 -0.84 12.88
N ALA A 61 -0.72 0.11 13.31
CA ALA A 61 -0.47 1.29 14.14
C ALA A 61 0.07 2.54 13.43
N GLN A 62 -0.73 3.60 13.46
CA GLN A 62 -0.46 5.01 13.18
C GLN A 62 -0.37 5.45 11.71
N GLY A 63 -0.92 4.72 10.73
CA GLY A 63 -0.73 5.03 9.31
C GLY A 63 -1.75 5.96 8.65
N THR A 64 -2.97 6.11 9.16
CA THR A 64 -4.06 6.89 8.52
C THR A 64 -4.82 7.79 9.48
N GLN A 65 -4.41 7.86 10.73
CA GLN A 65 -5.09 8.64 11.77
C GLN A 65 -4.20 9.79 12.24
N TRP A 66 -4.84 10.93 12.42
CA TRP A 66 -4.24 12.10 13.03
C TRP A 66 -4.11 11.92 14.53
N SER A 67 -3.08 12.50 15.11
CA SER A 67 -2.92 12.62 16.55
C SER A 67 -3.47 13.97 17.03
N GLN A 68 -3.87 14.03 18.28
CA GLN A 68 -4.26 15.29 18.92
C GLN A 68 -3.07 16.28 18.82
N ASN A 69 -3.37 17.51 18.46
CA ASN A 69 -2.43 18.61 18.27
C ASN A 69 -1.57 18.54 16.98
N ASP A 70 -1.82 17.57 16.10
CA ASP A 70 -1.23 17.63 14.77
C ASP A 70 -1.61 18.94 14.08
N SER A 71 -0.61 19.59 13.46
CA SER A 71 -0.80 20.89 12.83
C SER A 71 -0.34 20.86 11.38
N ILE A 72 -1.20 21.38 10.49
CA ILE A 72 -0.94 21.51 9.05
C ILE A 72 -0.70 22.96 8.66
N GLY A 73 0.09 23.17 7.61
CA GLY A 73 0.24 24.48 6.97
C GLY A 73 -0.71 24.61 5.79
N ILE A 74 -1.41 25.74 5.71
CA ILE A 74 -2.43 26.00 4.68
C ILE A 74 -2.04 27.24 3.87
N PHE A 75 -2.18 27.10 2.54
CA PHE A 75 -2.19 28.22 1.60
C PHE A 75 -3.57 28.30 0.93
N MET A 76 -4.15 29.52 0.91
CA MET A 76 -5.40 29.84 0.23
C MET A 76 -5.10 30.77 -0.94
N PHE A 77 -5.47 30.40 -2.15
CA PHE A 77 -5.16 31.16 -3.34
C PHE A 77 -6.31 31.16 -4.34
N LYS A 78 -6.23 32.03 -5.32
CA LYS A 78 -7.28 32.24 -6.34
C LYS A 78 -7.54 30.94 -7.11
N ASN A 79 -8.81 30.57 -7.21
CA ASN A 79 -9.23 29.36 -7.95
C ASN A 79 -8.76 29.37 -9.40
N GLY A 80 -8.29 28.21 -9.85
CA GLY A 80 -7.79 27.98 -11.20
C GLY A 80 -6.41 28.60 -11.49
N SER A 81 -5.75 29.21 -10.48
CA SER A 81 -4.39 29.72 -10.63
C SER A 81 -3.35 28.73 -10.12
N THR A 82 -2.09 28.95 -10.46
CA THR A 82 -0.96 28.30 -9.82
C THR A 82 -0.64 29.01 -8.51
N LEU A 83 -0.35 28.26 -7.45
CA LEU A 83 0.08 28.83 -6.17
C LEU A 83 1.39 29.62 -6.35
N ASN A 84 1.34 30.92 -6.16
CA ASN A 84 2.46 31.85 -6.11
C ASN A 84 2.08 33.04 -5.21
N GLU A 85 3.00 33.91 -4.90
CA GLU A 85 2.75 35.03 -3.99
C GLU A 85 1.60 35.94 -4.46
N SER A 86 1.50 36.21 -5.77
CA SER A 86 0.47 37.08 -6.35
C SER A 86 -0.91 36.42 -6.42
N SER A 87 -0.98 35.09 -6.34
CA SER A 87 -2.24 34.34 -6.33
C SER A 87 -2.84 34.18 -4.93
N ILE A 88 -2.07 34.40 -3.86
CA ILE A 88 -2.54 34.32 -2.47
C ILE A 88 -3.66 35.33 -2.23
N ILE A 89 -4.74 34.88 -1.62
CA ILE A 89 -5.89 35.70 -1.26
C ILE A 89 -6.21 35.60 0.23
N ASN A 90 -6.91 36.60 0.76
CA ASN A 90 -7.45 36.60 2.12
C ASN A 90 -6.40 36.31 3.21
N ASN A 91 -5.19 36.86 3.04
CA ASN A 91 -4.06 36.62 3.94
C ASN A 91 -3.72 35.12 4.12
N GLY A 92 -4.00 34.32 3.09
CA GLY A 92 -3.92 32.85 3.10
C GLY A 92 -2.53 32.27 2.91
N PHE A 93 -1.46 32.93 3.39
CA PHE A 93 -0.10 32.44 3.31
C PHE A 93 0.27 31.66 4.57
N ASN A 94 0.58 30.39 4.43
CA ASN A 94 1.13 29.49 5.46
C ASN A 94 0.41 29.56 6.83
N LYS A 95 -0.91 29.44 6.83
CA LYS A 95 -1.71 29.45 8.07
C LYS A 95 -1.65 28.11 8.78
N SER A 96 -1.54 28.15 10.11
CA SER A 96 -1.46 26.95 10.94
C SER A 96 -2.85 26.52 11.39
N PHE A 97 -3.24 25.29 11.02
CA PHE A 97 -4.49 24.65 11.44
C PHE A 97 -4.17 23.41 12.26
N ILE A 98 -4.98 23.13 13.27
CA ILE A 98 -4.77 22.07 14.26
C ILE A 98 -5.97 21.14 14.35
N THR A 99 -5.74 19.87 14.63
CA THR A 99 -6.78 18.85 14.84
C THR A 99 -6.81 18.32 16.27
N SER A 100 -7.98 17.86 16.69
CA SER A 100 -8.13 17.06 17.93
C SER A 100 -7.82 15.56 17.72
N GLY A 101 -7.40 15.16 16.50
CA GLY A 101 -7.12 13.78 16.14
C GLY A 101 -8.19 13.14 15.24
N ASN A 102 -9.28 13.84 14.95
CA ASN A 102 -10.40 13.33 14.16
C ASN A 102 -10.32 13.67 12.66
N GLY A 103 -9.23 14.30 12.21
CA GLY A 103 -9.03 14.71 10.82
C GLY A 103 -9.76 15.99 10.41
N ASN A 104 -10.46 16.64 11.33
CA ASN A 104 -11.00 17.99 11.13
C ASN A 104 -10.01 19.00 11.68
N PHE A 105 -9.82 20.09 10.96
CA PHE A 105 -8.85 21.12 11.30
C PHE A 105 -9.51 22.48 11.46
N SER A 106 -9.11 23.18 12.53
CA SER A 106 -9.49 24.56 12.83
C SER A 106 -8.26 25.46 12.99
N PRO A 107 -8.39 26.78 12.87
CA PRO A 107 -7.26 27.69 13.05
C PRO A 107 -6.59 27.50 14.41
N LYS A 108 -5.26 27.39 14.43
CA LYS A 108 -4.49 27.22 15.68
C LYS A 108 -4.51 28.48 16.53
N LYS A 109 -4.56 29.66 15.90
CA LYS A 109 -4.63 30.98 16.53
C LYS A 109 -5.63 31.85 15.79
N ALA A 110 -6.11 32.91 16.41
CA ALA A 110 -6.99 33.88 15.76
C ALA A 110 -6.38 34.47 14.47
N THR A 111 -5.06 34.67 14.44
CA THR A 111 -4.30 35.16 13.26
C THR A 111 -4.18 34.15 12.14
N ASP A 112 -4.50 32.87 12.39
CA ASP A 112 -4.52 31.81 11.38
C ASP A 112 -5.89 31.63 10.72
N ARG A 113 -6.91 32.35 11.21
CA ARG A 113 -8.25 32.29 10.66
C ARG A 113 -8.26 32.71 9.19
N LEU A 114 -8.91 31.91 8.38
CA LEU A 114 -9.17 32.17 6.96
C LEU A 114 -10.68 32.40 6.77
N GLU A 115 -11.04 33.27 5.85
CA GLU A 115 -12.42 33.56 5.50
C GLU A 115 -12.58 33.61 3.98
N PHE A 116 -13.68 33.08 3.48
CA PHE A 116 -14.05 33.24 2.07
C PHE A 116 -14.55 34.67 1.80
N THR A 117 -14.19 35.22 0.67
CA THR A 117 -14.85 36.39 0.12
C THR A 117 -16.11 35.94 -0.62
N THR A 118 -17.24 36.58 -0.36
CA THR A 118 -18.51 36.24 -1.00
C THR A 118 -18.41 36.24 -2.52
N GLY A 119 -18.84 35.15 -3.17
CA GLY A 119 -18.77 34.98 -4.63
C GLY A 119 -17.37 34.73 -5.20
N VAL A 120 -16.35 34.55 -4.36
CA VAL A 120 -14.99 34.25 -4.80
C VAL A 120 -14.62 32.84 -4.41
N LYS A 121 -14.31 32.02 -5.40
CA LYS A 121 -13.80 30.65 -5.20
C LYS A 121 -12.30 30.67 -4.88
N ALA A 122 -11.89 29.75 -4.01
CA ALA A 122 -10.51 29.56 -3.61
C ALA A 122 -10.06 28.12 -3.80
N ASP A 123 -8.78 27.96 -4.12
CA ASP A 123 -8.06 26.68 -4.09
C ASP A 123 -7.13 26.66 -2.89
N PHE A 124 -6.73 25.45 -2.48
CA PHE A 124 -5.91 25.26 -1.29
C PHE A 124 -4.75 24.31 -1.54
N VAL A 125 -3.63 24.62 -0.91
CA VAL A 125 -2.51 23.70 -0.70
C VAL A 125 -2.32 23.51 0.80
N ALA A 126 -2.11 22.27 1.20
CA ALA A 126 -1.87 21.89 2.58
C ALA A 126 -0.68 20.93 2.71
N TYR A 127 0.01 20.99 3.85
CA TYR A 127 1.11 20.06 4.15
C TYR A 127 1.23 19.81 5.66
N TYR A 128 1.78 18.67 6.02
CA TYR A 128 2.10 18.29 7.40
C TYR A 128 3.51 17.70 7.47
N PRO A 129 4.24 17.91 8.55
CA PRO A 129 3.90 18.76 9.70
C PRO A 129 4.08 20.25 9.37
N TYR A 130 3.29 21.10 10.05
CA TYR A 130 3.42 22.57 9.92
C TYR A 130 4.85 23.02 10.16
N ARG A 131 5.32 23.90 9.31
CA ARG A 131 6.63 24.57 9.41
C ARG A 131 6.45 26.06 9.18
N ASN A 132 7.16 26.88 9.95
CA ASN A 132 7.20 28.30 9.65
C ASN A 132 8.05 28.52 8.39
N THR A 133 7.47 29.12 7.37
CA THR A 133 8.17 29.46 6.12
C THR A 133 7.69 30.79 5.59
N SER A 134 8.60 31.54 4.99
CA SER A 134 8.33 32.79 4.27
C SER A 134 8.26 32.61 2.75
N GLY A 135 8.42 31.38 2.25
CA GLY A 135 8.39 31.06 0.82
C GLY A 135 7.53 29.86 0.49
N LEU A 136 7.49 29.49 -0.78
CA LEU A 136 6.74 28.35 -1.31
C LEU A 136 7.60 27.09 -1.45
N THR A 137 8.75 27.05 -0.82
CA THR A 137 9.61 25.88 -0.75
C THR A 137 9.90 25.52 0.70
N LEU A 138 9.98 24.22 0.98
CA LEU A 138 10.33 23.68 2.28
C LEU A 138 11.63 22.89 2.18
N ASN A 139 12.57 23.16 3.08
CA ASN A 139 13.72 22.28 3.27
C ASN A 139 13.33 21.15 4.20
N LEU A 140 13.47 19.93 3.72
CA LEU A 140 13.25 18.70 4.47
C LEU A 140 14.59 18.08 4.82
N ASP A 141 14.71 17.54 6.03
CA ASP A 141 15.89 16.85 6.54
C ASP A 141 15.46 15.55 7.23
N VAL A 142 16.11 14.44 6.87
CA VAL A 142 15.87 13.11 7.40
C VAL A 142 17.10 12.52 8.10
N SER A 143 18.09 13.33 8.43
CA SER A 143 19.33 12.89 9.07
C SER A 143 19.12 12.42 10.51
N ASP A 144 18.16 12.99 11.26
CA ASP A 144 17.74 12.51 12.58
C ASP A 144 16.45 11.70 12.48
N GLN A 145 16.55 10.41 12.75
CA GLN A 145 15.47 9.43 12.63
C GLN A 145 14.69 9.20 13.93
N LYS A 146 14.93 9.96 14.99
CA LYS A 146 14.31 9.73 16.31
C LYS A 146 12.79 9.92 16.29
N ASP A 147 12.33 10.96 15.62
CA ASP A 147 10.90 11.29 15.50
C ASP A 147 10.38 10.94 14.11
N GLN A 148 9.94 9.70 13.94
CA GLN A 148 9.43 9.19 12.67
C GLN A 148 8.11 9.86 12.26
N GLN A 149 7.33 10.37 13.21
CA GLN A 149 6.08 11.08 12.91
C GLN A 149 6.38 12.45 12.27
N PHE A 150 7.35 13.17 12.80
CA PHE A 150 7.77 14.48 12.26
C PHE A 150 8.40 14.35 10.86
N LEU A 151 9.02 13.20 10.56
CA LEU A 151 9.62 12.93 9.25
C LEU A 151 8.59 12.50 8.20
N ASP A 152 7.38 12.07 8.58
CA ASP A 152 6.34 11.63 7.64
C ASP A 152 5.67 12.84 6.96
N PHE A 153 6.38 13.41 5.99
CA PHE A 153 5.89 14.58 5.26
C PHE A 153 4.78 14.20 4.29
N ILE A 154 3.61 14.86 4.44
CA ILE A 154 2.45 14.64 3.58
C ILE A 154 1.96 15.96 2.99
N TYR A 155 1.38 15.89 1.80
CA TYR A 155 0.97 17.04 1.00
C TYR A 155 -0.41 16.81 0.39
N ALA A 156 -1.23 17.87 0.33
CA ALA A 156 -2.54 17.86 -0.30
C ALA A 156 -2.73 19.11 -1.16
N LYS A 157 -3.41 18.95 -2.29
CA LYS A 157 -3.87 20.06 -3.13
C LYS A 157 -5.36 19.89 -3.39
N ASN A 158 -6.14 20.93 -3.08
CA ASN A 158 -7.54 21.03 -3.45
C ASN A 158 -7.70 22.15 -4.47
N SER A 159 -8.09 21.81 -5.67
CA SER A 159 -8.28 22.72 -6.82
C SER A 159 -9.71 22.66 -7.36
N THR A 160 -10.69 22.46 -6.47
CA THR A 160 -12.12 22.33 -6.85
C THR A 160 -12.87 23.65 -6.84
N GLY A 161 -12.25 24.73 -6.39
CA GLY A 161 -12.88 26.03 -6.28
C GLY A 161 -13.89 26.09 -5.13
N SER A 162 -13.44 25.86 -3.89
CA SER A 162 -14.29 25.96 -2.70
C SER A 162 -14.74 27.38 -2.41
N GLU A 163 -15.96 27.54 -1.87
CA GLU A 163 -16.55 28.83 -1.53
C GLU A 163 -17.36 28.77 -0.23
N ALA A 164 -17.76 29.92 0.27
CA ALA A 164 -18.54 30.03 1.51
C ALA A 164 -19.83 29.20 1.47
N GLY A 165 -20.19 28.55 2.57
CA GLY A 165 -21.43 27.77 2.71
C GLY A 165 -21.38 26.34 2.17
N GLN A 166 -20.27 25.89 1.59
CA GLN A 166 -20.13 24.53 1.05
C GLN A 166 -19.66 23.49 2.10
N GLY A 167 -19.52 23.88 3.37
CA GLY A 167 -18.99 23.05 4.43
C GLY A 167 -17.46 22.98 4.42
N PRO A 168 -16.85 22.04 5.17
CA PRO A 168 -15.40 21.93 5.25
C PRO A 168 -14.73 21.62 3.90
N VAL A 169 -13.63 22.29 3.61
CA VAL A 169 -12.78 21.99 2.45
C VAL A 169 -12.14 20.62 2.65
N LYS A 170 -12.30 19.73 1.67
CA LYS A 170 -11.76 18.37 1.72
C LYS A 170 -10.29 18.35 1.26
N LEU A 171 -9.41 17.83 2.11
CA LEU A 171 -7.99 17.66 1.83
C LEU A 171 -7.65 16.16 1.79
N ALA A 172 -7.21 15.68 0.64
CA ALA A 172 -6.66 14.34 0.48
C ALA A 172 -5.13 14.43 0.49
N PHE A 173 -4.52 13.97 1.59
CA PHE A 173 -3.07 14.02 1.75
C PHE A 173 -2.39 12.77 1.18
N ASP A 174 -1.34 12.99 0.38
CA ASP A 174 -0.43 11.96 -0.12
C ASP A 174 0.90 12.03 0.61
N ARG A 175 1.43 10.88 1.05
CA ARG A 175 2.76 10.79 1.63
C ARG A 175 3.82 11.04 0.57
N GLN A 176 4.81 11.85 0.92
CA GLN A 176 5.92 12.19 0.03
C GLN A 176 7.19 11.39 0.33
N MET A 177 7.20 10.65 1.43
CA MET A 177 8.34 9.89 1.92
C MET A 177 8.16 8.39 1.66
N ALA A 178 9.27 7.65 1.68
CA ALA A 178 9.31 6.20 1.76
C ALA A 178 9.69 5.76 3.18
N LYS A 179 9.27 4.57 3.61
CA LYS A 179 9.68 3.98 4.89
C LYS A 179 10.37 2.64 4.65
N LEU A 180 11.58 2.49 5.22
CA LEU A 180 12.26 1.20 5.32
C LEU A 180 12.15 0.70 6.76
N GLU A 181 11.71 -0.53 6.93
CA GLU A 181 11.60 -1.21 8.21
C GLU A 181 12.24 -2.59 8.11
N LEU A 182 13.17 -2.86 9.01
CA LEU A 182 13.84 -4.14 9.12
C LEU A 182 13.47 -4.79 10.45
N LYS A 183 12.96 -6.01 10.40
CA LYS A 183 12.75 -6.85 11.56
C LYS A 183 13.97 -7.72 11.76
N ILE A 184 14.68 -7.47 12.87
CA ILE A 184 15.97 -8.10 13.10
C ILE A 184 15.81 -9.37 13.93
N LYS A 185 16.40 -10.46 13.44
CA LYS A 185 16.51 -11.75 14.11
C LYS A 185 17.98 -12.03 14.48
N GLY A 186 18.20 -12.72 15.56
CA GLY A 186 19.54 -13.08 16.04
C GLY A 186 19.65 -13.04 17.56
N THR A 187 20.82 -13.35 18.05
CA THR A 187 21.14 -13.30 19.50
C THR A 187 21.83 -11.97 19.85
N ASN A 188 21.70 -11.53 21.10
CA ASN A 188 22.39 -10.36 21.65
C ASN A 188 22.09 -9.08 20.85
N LEU A 189 20.79 -8.79 20.62
CA LEU A 189 20.33 -7.60 19.88
C LEU A 189 20.16 -6.35 20.77
N SER A 190 20.32 -6.48 22.09
CA SER A 190 20.29 -5.34 22.99
C SER A 190 21.42 -4.36 22.66
N GLY A 191 21.10 -3.06 22.54
CA GLY A 191 22.07 -2.05 22.15
C GLY A 191 22.48 -2.07 20.67
N LEU A 192 21.75 -2.81 19.82
CA LEU A 192 21.97 -2.81 18.37
C LEU A 192 21.89 -1.39 17.82
N LYS A 193 22.86 -1.04 17.00
CA LYS A 193 22.85 0.17 16.17
C LYS A 193 22.79 -0.22 14.70
N ALA A 194 22.16 0.60 13.89
CA ALA A 194 22.14 0.42 12.44
C ALA A 194 22.33 1.77 11.76
N VAL A 195 23.03 1.76 10.63
CA VAL A 195 23.30 2.95 9.83
C VAL A 195 23.04 2.61 8.36
N PHE A 196 22.27 3.44 7.67
CA PHE A 196 22.11 3.33 6.23
C PHE A 196 23.10 4.30 5.57
N THR A 197 24.09 3.75 4.85
CA THR A 197 25.22 4.54 4.34
C THR A 197 24.88 5.30 3.06
N ALA A 198 25.54 6.44 2.87
CA ALA A 198 25.51 7.24 1.65
C ALA A 198 24.10 7.60 1.14
N MET A 199 23.18 7.93 2.06
CA MET A 199 21.81 8.30 1.73
C MET A 199 21.64 9.81 1.59
N PRO A 200 20.75 10.29 0.68
CA PRO A 200 20.33 11.70 0.68
C PRO A 200 19.68 12.05 2.01
N THR A 201 20.19 13.08 2.69
CA THR A 201 19.66 13.50 3.99
C THR A 201 18.80 14.75 3.91
N SER A 202 18.86 15.49 2.81
CA SER A 202 18.11 16.74 2.64
C SER A 202 17.43 16.80 1.27
N ALA A 203 16.29 17.49 1.21
CA ALA A 203 15.54 17.73 -0.01
C ALA A 203 14.87 19.10 0.03
N VAL A 204 14.51 19.61 -1.14
CA VAL A 204 13.62 20.75 -1.29
C VAL A 204 12.26 20.25 -1.78
N PHE A 205 11.20 20.65 -1.09
CA PHE A 205 9.83 20.42 -1.52
C PHE A 205 9.20 21.72 -2.02
N ASN A 206 8.69 21.72 -3.24
CA ASN A 206 7.99 22.85 -3.83
C ASN A 206 6.48 22.73 -3.58
N LEU A 207 5.93 23.62 -2.76
CA LEU A 207 4.50 23.63 -2.39
C LEU A 207 3.58 23.97 -3.56
N SER A 208 4.07 24.68 -4.57
CA SER A 208 3.28 25.02 -5.76
C SER A 208 3.10 23.84 -6.71
N SER A 209 4.19 23.13 -7.02
CA SER A 209 4.18 21.96 -7.93
C SER A 209 3.86 20.64 -7.21
N GLY A 210 4.15 20.53 -5.91
CA GLY A 210 4.05 19.27 -5.16
C GLY A 210 5.26 18.34 -5.42
N GLU A 211 6.36 18.86 -5.93
CA GLU A 211 7.55 18.10 -6.28
C GLU A 211 8.58 18.09 -5.14
N LEU A 212 9.13 16.92 -4.89
CA LEU A 212 10.22 16.67 -3.98
C LEU A 212 11.52 16.47 -4.77
N GLN A 213 12.55 17.26 -4.44
CA GLN A 213 13.86 17.17 -5.07
C GLN A 213 14.93 16.90 -4.01
N PRO A 214 15.39 15.63 -3.85
CA PRO A 214 16.53 15.32 -2.99
C PRO A 214 17.78 16.07 -3.45
N LYS A 215 18.58 16.55 -2.49
CA LYS A 215 19.88 17.16 -2.77
C LYS A 215 20.93 16.07 -3.01
N ALA A 216 22.00 16.42 -3.71
CA ALA A 216 23.10 15.52 -4.01
C ALA A 216 23.94 15.13 -2.77
N ASP A 217 23.84 15.87 -1.68
CA ASP A 217 24.57 15.60 -0.44
C ASP A 217 24.09 14.28 0.17
N VAL A 218 25.00 13.35 0.32
CA VAL A 218 24.74 12.05 0.94
C VAL A 218 25.51 11.91 2.24
N LYS A 219 24.86 11.31 3.23
CA LYS A 219 25.45 11.01 4.55
C LYS A 219 24.96 9.65 5.03
N ASP A 220 25.64 9.14 6.03
CA ASP A 220 25.21 7.98 6.78
C ASP A 220 24.06 8.37 7.71
N ILE A 221 22.93 7.67 7.64
CA ILE A 221 21.74 7.93 8.45
C ILE A 221 21.60 6.86 9.54
N PRO A 222 21.78 7.19 10.83
CA PRO A 222 21.47 6.28 11.92
C PRO A 222 19.98 5.92 11.93
N ALA A 223 19.67 4.66 12.16
CA ALA A 223 18.30 4.18 12.30
C ALA A 223 17.66 4.56 13.62
N LYS A 224 16.32 4.60 13.64
CA LYS A 224 15.58 4.37 14.87
C LYS A 224 15.51 2.87 15.13
N VAL A 225 15.97 2.45 16.30
CA VAL A 225 15.90 1.05 16.77
C VAL A 225 14.93 0.99 17.94
N SER A 226 13.97 0.08 17.88
CA SER A 226 12.93 -0.08 18.91
C SER A 226 12.49 -1.54 19.03
N LEU A 227 11.74 -1.86 20.07
CA LEU A 227 11.01 -3.12 20.20
C LEU A 227 9.54 -2.88 19.82
N ASN A 228 8.96 -3.81 19.06
CA ASN A 228 7.52 -3.78 18.80
C ASN A 228 6.73 -4.45 19.94
N ALA A 229 5.41 -4.47 19.84
CA ALA A 229 4.51 -5.08 20.83
C ALA A 229 4.75 -6.60 21.04
N SER A 230 5.43 -7.27 20.10
CA SER A 230 5.81 -8.68 20.18
C SER A 230 7.24 -8.87 20.67
N ASN A 231 7.87 -7.82 21.21
CA ASN A 231 9.26 -7.80 21.69
C ASN A 231 10.31 -8.14 20.59
N GLU A 232 10.00 -7.81 19.34
CA GLU A 232 10.91 -8.01 18.22
C GLU A 232 11.67 -6.71 17.93
N THR A 233 12.98 -6.83 17.65
CA THR A 233 13.80 -5.65 17.32
C THR A 233 13.48 -5.14 15.93
N ILE A 234 13.04 -3.90 15.88
CA ILE A 234 12.70 -3.16 14.67
C ILE A 234 13.72 -2.06 14.43
N VAL A 235 14.23 -1.98 13.21
CA VAL A 235 15.14 -0.94 12.73
C VAL A 235 14.43 -0.21 11.59
N GLU A 236 14.24 1.11 11.72
CA GLU A 236 13.42 1.85 10.78
C GLU A 236 14.06 3.18 10.34
N TRP A 237 13.76 3.56 9.09
CA TRP A 237 14.08 4.85 8.50
C TRP A 237 12.89 5.41 7.72
N THR A 238 12.73 6.72 7.78
CA THR A 238 11.97 7.49 6.81
C THR A 238 12.96 8.12 5.82
N LEU A 239 12.76 7.88 4.52
CA LEU A 239 13.72 8.16 3.46
C LEU A 239 13.08 8.96 2.34
N PHE A 240 13.88 9.72 1.60
CA PHE A 240 13.44 10.29 0.34
C PHE A 240 13.28 9.19 -0.71
N PRO A 241 12.26 9.31 -1.60
CA PRO A 241 12.14 8.44 -2.76
C PRO A 241 13.38 8.55 -3.66
N GLY A 242 13.78 7.43 -4.27
CA GLY A 242 14.92 7.40 -5.16
C GLY A 242 15.48 5.99 -5.37
N ALA A 243 16.31 5.84 -6.39
CA ALA A 243 17.00 4.59 -6.68
C ALA A 243 18.16 4.36 -5.70
N ILE A 244 18.39 3.09 -5.37
CA ILE A 244 19.50 2.65 -4.53
C ILE A 244 20.67 2.21 -5.41
N SER A 245 21.85 2.70 -5.11
CA SER A 245 23.11 2.28 -5.72
C SER A 245 23.82 1.20 -4.90
N ALA A 246 24.84 0.57 -5.48
CA ALA A 246 25.64 -0.44 -4.79
C ALA A 246 26.44 0.11 -3.58
N GLN A 247 26.62 1.43 -3.47
CA GLN A 247 27.31 2.07 -2.35
C GLN A 247 26.41 2.19 -1.11
N GLN A 248 25.10 2.13 -1.29
CA GLN A 248 24.10 2.29 -0.23
C GLN A 248 23.80 0.95 0.40
N LYS A 249 24.21 0.78 1.65
CA LYS A 249 24.07 -0.45 2.43
C LYS A 249 23.71 -0.15 3.87
N VAL A 250 23.11 -1.10 4.57
CA VAL A 250 22.87 -1.00 6.00
C VAL A 250 23.98 -1.71 6.74
N VAL A 251 24.61 -1.02 7.66
CA VAL A 251 25.62 -1.56 8.58
C VAL A 251 25.02 -1.66 9.96
N PHE A 252 24.96 -2.86 10.50
CA PHE A 252 24.55 -3.13 11.88
C PHE A 252 25.79 -3.26 12.75
N THR A 253 25.72 -2.73 13.98
CA THR A 253 26.77 -2.88 15.00
C THR A 253 26.11 -3.36 16.29
N LYS A 254 26.48 -4.51 16.78
CA LYS A 254 26.05 -5.03 18.08
C LYS A 254 26.83 -4.36 19.23
N ALA A 255 26.36 -4.53 20.46
CA ALA A 255 27.00 -3.97 21.65
C ALA A 255 28.42 -4.51 21.89
N ASP A 256 28.71 -5.71 21.41
CA ASP A 256 30.05 -6.33 21.47
C ASP A 256 31.03 -5.84 20.41
N GLY A 257 30.59 -4.87 19.56
CA GLY A 257 31.37 -4.28 18.47
C GLY A 257 31.35 -5.10 17.18
N SER A 258 30.71 -6.27 17.14
CA SER A 258 30.55 -7.03 15.89
C SER A 258 29.69 -6.29 14.89
N THR A 259 30.12 -6.30 13.62
CA THR A 259 29.47 -5.59 12.53
C THR A 259 28.94 -6.55 11.47
N TYR A 260 27.79 -6.21 10.90
CA TYR A 260 27.12 -6.95 9.84
C TYR A 260 26.68 -5.96 8.75
N THR A 261 26.86 -6.33 7.50
CA THR A 261 26.44 -5.50 6.38
C THR A 261 25.27 -6.16 5.65
N TRP A 262 24.20 -5.40 5.44
CA TRP A 262 23.08 -5.82 4.63
C TRP A 262 22.90 -4.85 3.45
N GLN A 263 22.62 -5.40 2.28
CA GLN A 263 22.45 -4.64 1.05
C GLN A 263 21.13 -4.99 0.41
N LEU A 264 20.41 -3.96 -0.05
CA LEU A 264 19.23 -4.13 -0.87
C LEU A 264 19.59 -4.69 -2.25
N ALA A 265 18.64 -5.38 -2.87
CA ALA A 265 18.82 -5.88 -4.23
C ALA A 265 19.18 -4.74 -5.18
N ALA A 266 20.04 -5.02 -6.17
CA ALA A 266 20.37 -4.05 -7.20
C ALA A 266 19.08 -3.55 -7.89
N ASN A 267 19.06 -2.26 -8.23
CA ASN A 267 17.90 -1.57 -8.82
C ASN A 267 16.67 -1.42 -7.91
N THR A 268 16.79 -1.65 -6.60
CA THR A 268 15.74 -1.24 -5.67
C THR A 268 15.57 0.28 -5.75
N ALA A 269 14.32 0.74 -5.86
CA ALA A 269 14.01 2.18 -5.76
C ALA A 269 12.93 2.38 -4.70
N PHE A 270 13.17 3.31 -3.80
CA PHE A 270 12.16 3.74 -2.83
C PHE A 270 11.15 4.65 -3.51
N GLN A 271 9.88 4.35 -3.37
CA GLN A 271 8.78 5.18 -3.86
C GLN A 271 8.11 5.91 -2.71
N LYS A 272 7.61 7.11 -2.96
CA LYS A 272 6.78 7.83 -2.01
C LYS A 272 5.53 7.02 -1.65
N SER A 273 5.07 7.13 -0.42
CA SER A 273 3.92 6.41 0.14
C SER A 273 4.14 4.90 0.32
N TYR A 274 5.33 4.37 0.09
CA TYR A 274 5.62 2.95 0.26
C TYR A 274 6.39 2.66 1.53
N ARG A 275 6.06 1.51 2.15
CA ARG A 275 6.81 0.92 3.25
C ARG A 275 7.44 -0.39 2.79
N TYR A 276 8.75 -0.44 2.88
CA TYR A 276 9.58 -1.60 2.56
C TYR A 276 9.90 -2.34 3.85
N GLN A 277 9.53 -3.62 3.94
CA GLN A 277 9.74 -4.43 5.14
C GLN A 277 10.58 -5.65 4.80
N TYR A 278 11.61 -5.90 5.61
CA TYR A 278 12.49 -7.06 5.45
C TYR A 278 12.76 -7.71 6.82
N ASP A 279 12.84 -9.06 6.84
CA ASP A 279 13.43 -9.79 7.95
C ASP A 279 14.93 -9.91 7.68
N VAL A 280 15.75 -9.57 8.66
CA VAL A 280 17.21 -9.63 8.57
C VAL A 280 17.72 -10.44 9.73
N THR A 281 18.48 -11.51 9.46
CA THR A 281 19.09 -12.35 10.48
C THR A 281 20.57 -12.02 10.62
N LEU A 282 21.00 -11.62 11.83
CA LEU A 282 22.40 -11.36 12.14
C LEU A 282 23.03 -12.60 12.75
N GLY A 283 23.75 -13.39 11.93
CA GLY A 283 24.40 -14.65 12.28
C GLY A 283 25.93 -14.62 12.15
N LYS A 284 26.60 -15.73 12.47
CA LYS A 284 28.08 -15.84 12.39
C LYS A 284 28.64 -15.79 10.97
N ASP A 285 27.84 -16.13 9.97
CA ASP A 285 28.27 -16.32 8.58
C ASP A 285 27.87 -15.15 7.64
N GLY A 286 27.56 -13.98 8.21
CA GLY A 286 27.11 -12.81 7.44
C GLY A 286 25.60 -12.61 7.49
N VAL A 287 25.10 -11.63 6.76
CA VAL A 287 23.68 -11.31 6.67
C VAL A 287 23.15 -11.86 5.35
N ASP A 288 22.34 -12.91 5.41
CA ASP A 288 21.50 -13.27 4.28
C ASP A 288 20.21 -12.42 4.33
N PRO A 289 20.02 -11.50 3.39
CA PRO A 289 18.76 -10.80 3.29
C PRO A 289 17.72 -11.77 2.72
N VAL A 290 16.88 -12.32 3.57
CA VAL A 290 15.63 -12.92 3.08
C VAL A 290 14.63 -11.78 2.95
N PRO A 291 14.21 -11.39 1.74
CA PRO A 291 13.14 -10.41 1.58
C PRO A 291 11.90 -10.95 2.28
N THR A 292 11.44 -10.29 3.34
CA THR A 292 10.20 -10.70 3.97
C THR A 292 9.03 -10.20 3.15
N VAL A 293 8.54 -11.07 2.33
CA VAL A 293 7.19 -10.91 1.83
C VAL A 293 6.22 -11.28 2.95
N LYS A 294 5.26 -10.43 3.19
CA LYS A 294 4.23 -10.64 4.23
C LYS A 294 3.45 -11.94 4.02
N TYR A 295 3.41 -12.41 2.78
CA TYR A 295 2.64 -13.56 2.33
C TYR A 295 3.50 -14.45 1.42
N MET A 296 3.34 -15.76 1.57
CA MET A 296 4.14 -16.74 0.82
C MET A 296 4.04 -16.54 -0.71
N GLU A 297 2.86 -16.24 -1.22
CA GLU A 297 2.61 -16.02 -2.64
C GLU A 297 3.17 -14.71 -3.18
N GLN A 298 3.48 -13.76 -2.32
CA GLN A 298 3.87 -12.43 -2.76
C GLN A 298 5.31 -12.44 -3.30
N PRO A 299 5.54 -12.08 -4.58
CA PRO A 299 6.88 -11.84 -5.10
C PRO A 299 7.56 -10.64 -4.44
N VAL A 300 8.86 -10.54 -4.57
CA VAL A 300 9.58 -9.31 -4.21
C VAL A 300 9.03 -8.17 -5.06
N ILE A 301 8.66 -7.06 -4.41
CA ILE A 301 8.12 -5.90 -5.09
C ILE A 301 9.27 -5.17 -5.79
N THR A 302 9.18 -5.09 -7.12
CA THR A 302 10.12 -4.31 -7.94
C THR A 302 9.55 -2.92 -8.14
N ALA A 303 10.28 -1.89 -7.76
CA ALA A 303 9.88 -0.51 -7.97
C ALA A 303 10.17 -0.04 -9.41
N GLY A 304 9.38 0.92 -9.90
CA GLY A 304 9.55 1.54 -11.21
C GLY A 304 8.68 2.79 -11.33
N GLU A 305 9.00 3.69 -12.25
CA GLU A 305 8.33 4.99 -12.39
C GLU A 305 6.80 4.88 -12.55
N ASN A 306 6.34 3.86 -13.30
CA ASN A 306 4.92 3.63 -13.59
C ASN A 306 4.37 2.39 -12.87
N ILE A 307 5.11 1.84 -11.92
CA ILE A 307 4.78 0.58 -11.24
C ILE A 307 4.07 0.85 -9.92
N GLN A 308 2.90 0.26 -9.75
CA GLN A 308 2.11 0.30 -8.52
C GLN A 308 1.92 -1.10 -7.95
N TYR A 309 2.34 -1.29 -6.71
CA TYR A 309 1.95 -2.47 -5.94
C TYR A 309 0.58 -2.22 -5.29
N ASN A 310 -0.33 -3.16 -5.45
CA ASN A 310 -1.67 -3.08 -4.88
C ASN A 310 -2.01 -4.40 -4.17
N LEU A 311 -2.40 -4.30 -2.89
CA LEU A 311 -2.87 -5.43 -2.08
C LEU A 311 -4.35 -5.27 -1.81
N LYS A 312 -5.14 -6.27 -2.18
CA LYS A 312 -6.58 -6.34 -1.94
C LYS A 312 -6.90 -7.32 -0.82
N MET A 313 -7.73 -6.86 0.10
CA MET A 313 -8.20 -7.64 1.24
C MET A 313 -9.73 -7.68 1.22
N PHE A 314 -10.32 -8.83 1.57
CA PHE A 314 -11.76 -8.92 1.82
C PHE A 314 -12.12 -8.41 3.23
N SER A 315 -11.27 -8.73 4.19
CA SER A 315 -11.38 -8.30 5.59
C SER A 315 -10.00 -8.38 6.25
N PRO A 316 -9.80 -7.82 7.45
CA PRO A 316 -8.58 -8.04 8.21
C PRO A 316 -8.24 -9.54 8.31
N GLY A 317 -7.05 -9.93 7.85
CA GLY A 317 -6.59 -11.32 7.85
C GLY A 317 -7.03 -12.18 6.65
N ARG A 318 -8.03 -11.78 5.86
CA ARG A 318 -8.48 -12.51 4.67
C ARG A 318 -8.03 -11.81 3.39
N ARG A 319 -6.96 -12.32 2.78
CA ARG A 319 -6.40 -11.78 1.53
C ARG A 319 -7.28 -12.12 0.34
N ASN A 320 -7.36 -11.21 -0.62
CA ASN A 320 -7.86 -11.50 -1.95
C ASN A 320 -6.68 -11.81 -2.89
N PHE A 321 -6.01 -10.78 -3.35
CA PHE A 321 -4.79 -10.88 -4.16
C PHE A 321 -3.92 -9.63 -4.01
N SER A 322 -2.67 -9.74 -4.40
CA SER A 322 -1.80 -8.60 -4.64
C SER A 322 -1.35 -8.58 -6.10
N MET A 323 -0.99 -7.39 -6.60
CA MET A 323 -0.50 -7.25 -7.96
C MET A 323 0.58 -6.18 -8.08
N LEU A 324 1.43 -6.35 -9.08
CA LEU A 324 2.36 -5.33 -9.55
C LEU A 324 1.84 -4.80 -10.88
N TYR A 325 1.24 -3.61 -10.84
CA TYR A 325 0.54 -3.01 -11.96
C TYR A 325 1.37 -1.92 -12.62
N ASP A 326 1.49 -1.98 -13.93
CA ASP A 326 2.12 -0.92 -14.72
C ASP A 326 1.03 0.03 -15.26
N THR A 327 1.06 1.27 -14.78
CA THR A 327 0.07 2.31 -15.12
C THR A 327 0.22 2.83 -16.55
N ASN A 328 1.44 2.77 -17.11
CA ASN A 328 1.71 3.16 -18.49
C ASN A 328 1.22 2.08 -19.46
N TYR A 329 1.55 0.82 -19.17
CA TYR A 329 1.15 -0.33 -20.00
C TYR A 329 -0.27 -0.82 -19.72
N LYS A 330 -0.89 -0.38 -18.63
CA LYS A 330 -2.25 -0.75 -18.17
C LYS A 330 -2.44 -2.26 -18.02
N LEU A 331 -1.46 -2.92 -17.45
CA LEU A 331 -1.51 -4.35 -17.13
C LEU A 331 -0.76 -4.66 -15.83
N ALA A 332 -1.10 -5.79 -15.20
CA ALA A 332 -0.32 -6.33 -14.10
C ALA A 332 0.76 -7.27 -14.64
N TYR A 333 2.02 -7.03 -14.25
CA TYR A 333 3.12 -7.96 -14.53
C TYR A 333 2.92 -9.26 -13.78
N TRP A 334 2.37 -9.20 -12.58
CA TRP A 334 1.94 -10.38 -11.83
C TRP A 334 0.75 -10.06 -10.91
N VAL A 335 -0.05 -11.10 -10.68
CA VAL A 335 -1.11 -11.18 -9.68
C VAL A 335 -0.84 -12.40 -8.82
N ALA A 336 -0.72 -12.19 -7.51
CA ALA A 336 -0.36 -13.22 -6.54
C ALA A 336 -1.48 -13.42 -5.52
N TYR A 337 -1.89 -14.69 -5.30
CA TYR A 337 -3.01 -15.00 -4.46
C TYR A 337 -2.93 -16.39 -3.84
N PRO A 338 -3.50 -16.60 -2.62
CA PRO A 338 -3.69 -17.91 -2.06
C PRO A 338 -4.98 -18.55 -2.61
N ILE A 339 -5.00 -19.86 -2.74
CA ILE A 339 -6.20 -20.64 -3.00
C ILE A 339 -6.30 -21.78 -1.99
N SER A 340 -7.45 -21.92 -1.36
CA SER A 340 -7.81 -22.98 -0.41
C SER A 340 -9.33 -23.18 -0.45
N SER A 341 -9.83 -24.19 0.24
CA SER A 341 -11.27 -24.47 0.33
C SER A 341 -12.08 -23.25 0.80
N SER A 342 -11.51 -22.36 1.62
CA SER A 342 -12.20 -21.16 2.12
C SER A 342 -12.50 -20.09 1.05
N TYR A 343 -11.81 -20.12 -0.11
CA TYR A 343 -12.05 -19.22 -1.24
C TYR A 343 -12.99 -19.81 -2.29
N LEU A 344 -13.27 -21.11 -2.18
CA LEU A 344 -14.11 -21.86 -3.10
C LEU A 344 -15.49 -22.10 -2.48
N GLY A 345 -16.53 -22.05 -3.28
CA GLY A 345 -17.93 -22.23 -2.87
C GLY A 345 -18.84 -22.35 -4.09
N SER A 346 -20.10 -21.96 -3.93
CA SER A 346 -21.13 -22.10 -4.94
C SER A 346 -21.56 -20.79 -5.63
N ALA A 347 -20.88 -19.67 -5.34
CA ALA A 347 -21.18 -18.41 -6.00
C ALA A 347 -20.95 -18.52 -7.51
N LYS A 348 -21.94 -18.08 -8.28
CA LYS A 348 -21.86 -18.08 -9.74
C LYS A 348 -20.95 -16.95 -10.23
N ARG A 349 -20.44 -17.12 -11.45
CA ARG A 349 -19.72 -16.09 -12.17
C ARG A 349 -20.58 -14.84 -12.29
N THR A 350 -20.05 -13.67 -11.88
CA THR A 350 -20.82 -12.43 -11.80
C THR A 350 -20.75 -11.59 -13.06
N ASP A 351 -19.69 -11.75 -13.86
CA ASP A 351 -19.38 -10.87 -15.00
C ASP A 351 -19.44 -9.35 -14.66
N ALA A 352 -19.06 -9.01 -13.43
CA ALA A 352 -19.11 -7.66 -12.86
C ALA A 352 -17.95 -6.79 -13.38
N TRP A 353 -17.83 -6.69 -14.70
CA TRP A 353 -16.79 -5.96 -15.40
C TRP A 353 -16.75 -4.48 -15.01
N GLY A 354 -15.61 -4.01 -14.53
CA GLY A 354 -15.49 -2.64 -14.07
C GLY A 354 -14.08 -2.19 -13.74
N TYR A 355 -13.96 -0.89 -13.53
CA TYR A 355 -12.72 -0.33 -13.03
C TYR A 355 -12.43 -0.79 -11.60
N ASP A 356 -11.16 -1.01 -11.33
CA ASP A 356 -10.65 -1.26 -10.00
C ASP A 356 -10.71 0.04 -9.17
N PRO A 357 -11.46 0.07 -8.05
CA PRO A 357 -11.63 1.30 -7.28
C PRO A 357 -10.35 1.77 -6.57
N SER A 358 -9.33 0.92 -6.48
CA SER A 358 -8.05 1.24 -5.80
C SER A 358 -7.01 1.89 -6.73
N ILE A 359 -7.27 1.95 -8.03
CA ILE A 359 -6.39 2.58 -9.04
C ILE A 359 -7.20 3.61 -9.82
N ASN A 360 -6.63 4.79 -10.03
CA ASN A 360 -7.33 5.82 -10.80
C ASN A 360 -7.70 5.30 -12.20
N PRO A 361 -8.97 5.45 -12.64
CA PRO A 361 -9.45 4.97 -13.95
C PRO A 361 -8.63 5.45 -15.16
N ILE A 362 -7.93 6.59 -15.05
CA ILE A 362 -7.07 7.10 -16.15
C ILE A 362 -5.92 6.15 -16.48
N TYR A 363 -5.47 5.36 -15.49
CA TYR A 363 -4.40 4.39 -15.60
C TYR A 363 -4.89 2.97 -15.90
N GLN A 364 -6.18 2.77 -16.09
CA GLN A 364 -6.77 1.49 -16.40
C GLN A 364 -7.27 1.44 -17.85
N ALA A 365 -7.29 0.25 -18.43
CA ALA A 365 -7.90 0.01 -19.73
C ALA A 365 -9.44 0.05 -19.59
N ASN A 366 -10.14 0.68 -20.54
CA ASN A 366 -11.59 0.55 -20.65
C ASN A 366 -11.94 -0.73 -21.43
N LEU A 367 -12.39 -1.75 -20.72
CA LEU A 367 -12.71 -3.05 -21.30
C LEU A 367 -14.22 -3.38 -21.24
N SER A 368 -15.08 -2.38 -21.19
CA SER A 368 -16.54 -2.56 -21.07
C SER A 368 -17.13 -3.49 -22.16
N LYS A 369 -16.57 -3.45 -23.37
CA LYS A 369 -16.96 -4.32 -24.50
C LYS A 369 -15.90 -5.35 -24.90
N GLY A 370 -14.90 -5.62 -24.03
CA GLY A 370 -13.74 -6.42 -24.36
C GLY A 370 -12.68 -5.65 -25.12
N TYR A 371 -11.70 -6.35 -25.73
CA TYR A 371 -10.72 -5.73 -26.62
C TYR A 371 -11.32 -5.62 -28.03
N PRO A 372 -11.19 -4.45 -28.69
CA PRO A 372 -11.65 -4.28 -30.07
C PRO A 372 -10.91 -5.19 -31.08
N THR A 373 -9.70 -5.60 -30.76
CA THR A 373 -8.87 -6.49 -31.60
C THR A 373 -9.43 -7.92 -31.59
N LYS A 374 -9.80 -8.44 -32.76
CA LYS A 374 -10.29 -9.83 -32.92
C LYS A 374 -9.25 -10.84 -32.46
N GLY A 375 -9.72 -11.93 -31.84
CA GLY A 375 -8.88 -13.02 -31.35
C GLY A 375 -8.18 -12.74 -30.01
N LEU A 376 -8.55 -11.64 -29.35
CA LEU A 376 -8.11 -11.31 -28.00
C LEU A 376 -9.28 -11.26 -27.03
N ASP A 377 -9.14 -11.99 -25.93
CA ASP A 377 -10.06 -12.00 -24.81
C ASP A 377 -9.61 -11.03 -23.69
N ARG A 378 -10.55 -10.68 -22.80
CA ARG A 378 -10.21 -10.17 -21.46
C ARG A 378 -9.65 -11.34 -20.64
N GLY A 379 -8.38 -11.67 -20.85
CA GLY A 379 -7.71 -12.77 -20.15
C GLY A 379 -7.55 -12.44 -18.68
N HIS A 380 -8.16 -13.25 -17.81
CA HIS A 380 -8.00 -13.11 -16.36
C HIS A 380 -6.58 -13.50 -15.94
N GLN A 381 -5.97 -12.70 -15.10
CA GLN A 381 -4.80 -13.14 -14.36
C GLN A 381 -5.23 -14.10 -13.23
N MET A 382 -5.98 -13.62 -12.23
CA MET A 382 -6.65 -14.48 -11.25
C MET A 382 -8.04 -14.87 -11.77
N PRO A 383 -8.31 -16.16 -12.00
CA PRO A 383 -9.60 -16.63 -12.55
C PRO A 383 -10.77 -16.36 -11.61
N SER A 384 -11.95 -16.09 -12.17
CA SER A 384 -13.16 -15.90 -11.36
C SER A 384 -13.55 -17.19 -10.59
N ALA A 385 -13.24 -18.36 -11.14
CA ALA A 385 -13.49 -19.65 -10.51
C ALA A 385 -12.67 -19.90 -9.23
N ASP A 386 -11.60 -19.10 -8.99
CA ASP A 386 -10.80 -19.18 -7.78
C ASP A 386 -11.34 -18.31 -6.63
N ARG A 387 -12.46 -17.60 -6.85
CA ARG A 387 -13.17 -16.76 -5.88
C ARG A 387 -14.68 -16.99 -5.96
N THR A 388 -15.12 -18.14 -5.47
CA THR A 388 -16.53 -18.56 -5.49
C THR A 388 -17.16 -18.72 -4.11
N ALA A 389 -16.47 -18.28 -3.04
CA ALA A 389 -17.00 -18.30 -1.68
C ALA A 389 -18.19 -17.33 -1.52
N SER A 390 -18.19 -16.20 -2.22
CA SER A 390 -19.33 -15.28 -2.27
C SER A 390 -19.39 -14.52 -3.60
N THR A 391 -20.58 -13.99 -3.92
CA THR A 391 -20.79 -13.11 -5.11
C THR A 391 -19.90 -11.88 -5.06
N ALA A 392 -19.74 -11.26 -3.88
CA ALA A 392 -18.90 -10.10 -3.69
C ALA A 392 -17.41 -10.41 -3.95
N GLU A 393 -16.91 -11.55 -3.48
CA GLU A 393 -15.55 -11.99 -3.77
C GLU A 393 -15.34 -12.26 -5.25
N ASN A 394 -16.30 -12.94 -5.89
CA ASN A 394 -16.25 -13.22 -7.33
C ASN A 394 -16.21 -11.93 -8.17
N ALA A 395 -17.01 -10.93 -7.82
CA ALA A 395 -17.07 -9.65 -8.53
C ALA A 395 -15.71 -8.94 -8.61
N THR A 396 -14.85 -9.08 -7.59
CA THR A 396 -13.52 -8.45 -7.58
C THR A 396 -12.56 -9.00 -8.62
N THR A 397 -12.80 -10.22 -9.13
CA THR A 397 -11.98 -10.83 -10.18
C THR A 397 -12.18 -10.18 -11.54
N PHE A 398 -13.26 -9.42 -11.73
CA PHE A 398 -13.62 -8.75 -12.98
C PHE A 398 -13.11 -7.32 -13.10
N TYR A 399 -12.28 -6.87 -12.16
CA TYR A 399 -11.61 -5.57 -12.31
C TYR A 399 -10.72 -5.56 -13.56
N TYR A 400 -10.77 -4.46 -14.33
CA TYR A 400 -9.97 -4.32 -15.55
C TYR A 400 -8.46 -4.41 -15.28
N THR A 401 -8.01 -4.12 -14.08
CA THR A 401 -6.62 -4.30 -13.66
C THR A 401 -6.17 -5.75 -13.56
N ASN A 402 -7.11 -6.69 -13.45
CA ASN A 402 -6.88 -8.14 -13.46
C ASN A 402 -6.92 -8.73 -14.89
N MET A 403 -7.14 -7.90 -15.92
CA MET A 403 -7.32 -8.30 -17.31
C MET A 403 -6.12 -7.95 -18.16
N THR A 404 -5.81 -8.83 -19.10
CA THR A 404 -4.77 -8.61 -20.11
C THR A 404 -5.27 -9.06 -21.49
N PRO A 405 -4.75 -8.46 -22.62
CA PRO A 405 -5.13 -8.89 -23.95
C PRO A 405 -4.51 -10.26 -24.27
N GLN A 406 -5.30 -11.31 -24.06
CA GLN A 406 -4.89 -12.71 -24.22
C GLN A 406 -5.46 -13.33 -25.49
N ASN A 407 -4.63 -14.10 -26.21
CA ASN A 407 -5.09 -14.89 -27.36
C ASN A 407 -6.27 -15.79 -26.97
N SER A 408 -7.37 -15.73 -27.71
CA SER A 408 -8.61 -16.44 -27.35
C SER A 408 -8.44 -17.97 -27.34
N THR A 409 -7.66 -18.53 -28.26
CA THR A 409 -7.39 -19.98 -28.30
C THR A 409 -6.59 -20.43 -27.08
N LEU A 410 -5.59 -19.64 -26.67
CA LEU A 410 -4.84 -19.89 -25.44
C LEU A 410 -5.75 -19.79 -24.22
N ASN A 411 -6.47 -18.68 -24.08
CA ASN A 411 -7.30 -18.36 -22.93
C ASN A 411 -8.39 -19.41 -22.68
N GLN A 412 -9.17 -19.72 -23.72
CA GLN A 412 -10.31 -20.63 -23.64
C GLN A 412 -9.94 -22.12 -23.69
N GLY A 413 -8.69 -22.43 -24.07
CA GLY A 413 -8.16 -23.76 -24.23
C GLY A 413 -7.26 -24.20 -23.08
N ILE A 414 -5.99 -24.35 -23.38
CA ILE A 414 -4.99 -24.94 -22.47
C ILE A 414 -4.79 -24.12 -21.18
N TRP A 415 -4.94 -22.79 -21.23
CA TRP A 415 -4.83 -21.95 -20.04
C TRP A 415 -5.98 -22.22 -19.06
N ALA A 416 -7.23 -22.29 -19.55
CA ALA A 416 -8.38 -22.67 -18.75
C ALA A 416 -8.26 -24.09 -18.18
N ASN A 417 -7.68 -25.05 -18.94
CA ASN A 417 -7.41 -26.40 -18.46
C ASN A 417 -6.40 -26.40 -17.31
N LEU A 418 -5.33 -25.62 -17.42
CA LEU A 418 -4.34 -25.44 -16.34
C LEU A 418 -4.98 -24.84 -15.09
N GLU A 419 -5.84 -23.82 -15.23
CA GLU A 419 -6.57 -23.21 -14.11
C GLU A 419 -7.50 -24.22 -13.42
N GLY A 420 -8.16 -25.07 -14.21
CA GLY A 420 -8.95 -26.20 -13.68
C GLY A 420 -8.10 -27.14 -12.84
N LYS A 421 -6.92 -27.50 -13.33
CA LYS A 421 -5.98 -28.38 -12.63
C LYS A 421 -5.40 -27.75 -11.36
N ILE A 422 -5.14 -26.46 -11.36
CA ILE A 422 -4.67 -25.72 -10.17
C ILE A 422 -5.69 -25.83 -9.03
N ARG A 423 -6.98 -25.74 -9.31
CA ARG A 423 -8.04 -25.97 -8.30
C ARG A 423 -8.04 -27.40 -7.78
N VAL A 424 -7.77 -28.40 -8.62
CA VAL A 424 -7.61 -29.80 -8.17
C VAL A 424 -6.39 -29.91 -7.25
N TRP A 425 -5.26 -29.32 -7.58
CA TRP A 425 -4.08 -29.33 -6.71
C TRP A 425 -4.30 -28.58 -5.40
N SER A 426 -5.10 -27.52 -5.40
CA SER A 426 -5.40 -26.78 -4.17
C SER A 426 -6.13 -27.63 -3.12
N ALA A 427 -6.85 -28.67 -3.52
CA ALA A 427 -7.50 -29.60 -2.60
C ALA A 427 -6.52 -30.59 -1.92
N GLN A 428 -5.26 -30.63 -2.36
CA GLN A 428 -4.22 -31.53 -1.82
C GLN A 428 -3.35 -30.88 -0.73
N THR A 429 -3.62 -29.62 -0.40
CA THR A 429 -2.85 -28.83 0.57
C THR A 429 -3.77 -27.85 1.31
N ASP A 430 -3.36 -27.38 2.48
CA ASP A 430 -4.12 -26.36 3.22
C ASP A 430 -4.24 -25.06 2.41
N THR A 431 -3.19 -24.70 1.71
CA THR A 431 -3.14 -23.52 0.84
C THR A 431 -2.17 -23.74 -0.31
N LEU A 432 -2.66 -23.56 -1.53
CA LEU A 432 -1.83 -23.44 -2.72
C LEU A 432 -1.55 -21.96 -2.99
N TYR A 433 -0.29 -21.61 -3.15
CA TYR A 433 0.15 -20.25 -3.44
C TYR A 433 0.37 -20.10 -4.94
N VAL A 434 -0.26 -19.11 -5.54
CA VAL A 434 -0.26 -18.88 -7.00
C VAL A 434 0.28 -17.49 -7.29
N VAL A 435 1.23 -17.40 -8.22
CA VAL A 435 1.55 -16.16 -8.91
C VAL A 435 1.31 -16.39 -10.40
N THR A 436 0.47 -15.60 -10.99
CA THR A 436 0.21 -15.60 -12.43
C THR A 436 0.65 -14.27 -13.02
N GLY A 437 1.17 -14.26 -14.22
CA GLY A 437 1.69 -13.03 -14.77
C GLY A 437 1.76 -12.99 -16.30
N ALA A 438 2.02 -11.78 -16.80
CA ALA A 438 2.06 -11.45 -18.21
C ALA A 438 3.26 -10.54 -18.49
N MET A 439 4.11 -10.93 -19.44
CA MET A 439 5.31 -10.19 -19.80
C MET A 439 5.19 -9.59 -21.18
N VAL A 440 5.47 -8.30 -21.28
CA VAL A 440 5.37 -7.51 -22.52
C VAL A 440 6.66 -7.56 -23.37
N THR A 441 7.74 -8.07 -22.78
CA THR A 441 9.04 -8.29 -23.45
C THR A 441 9.56 -9.68 -23.16
N THR A 442 10.55 -10.14 -23.91
CA THR A 442 11.33 -11.37 -23.64
C THR A 442 12.80 -11.02 -23.39
N LYS A 443 13.65 -12.02 -23.15
CA LYS A 443 15.11 -11.80 -23.05
C LYS A 443 15.69 -11.22 -24.34
N THR A 444 15.16 -11.61 -25.49
CA THR A 444 15.67 -11.27 -26.83
C THR A 444 14.85 -10.22 -27.57
N ASP A 445 13.55 -10.06 -27.23
CA ASP A 445 12.67 -9.04 -27.81
C ASP A 445 12.26 -8.03 -26.74
N LYS A 446 12.78 -6.81 -26.86
CA LYS A 446 12.49 -5.69 -25.97
C LYS A 446 11.39 -4.76 -26.48
N ASN A 447 10.86 -5.02 -27.69
CA ASN A 447 9.76 -4.24 -28.23
C ASN A 447 8.45 -4.58 -27.54
N VAL A 448 7.66 -3.57 -27.21
CA VAL A 448 6.34 -3.74 -26.60
C VAL A 448 5.28 -3.55 -27.69
N ASP A 449 4.43 -4.56 -27.86
CA ASP A 449 3.27 -4.46 -28.75
C ASP A 449 2.10 -3.85 -27.99
N PHE A 450 1.25 -3.11 -28.70
CA PHE A 450 0.07 -2.47 -28.13
C PHE A 450 -1.20 -2.85 -28.87
N VAL A 451 -2.30 -2.85 -28.15
CA VAL A 451 -3.68 -2.91 -28.66
C VAL A 451 -4.46 -1.73 -28.11
N MET A 452 -5.58 -1.39 -28.72
CA MET A 452 -6.46 -0.31 -28.23
C MET A 452 -7.53 -0.86 -27.30
N ASP A 453 -7.90 -0.07 -26.29
CA ASP A 453 -9.07 -0.28 -25.46
C ASP A 453 -10.32 0.38 -26.06
N ASN A 454 -11.48 0.31 -25.37
CA ASN A 454 -12.72 0.91 -25.85
C ASN A 454 -12.75 2.45 -25.79
N SER A 455 -11.74 3.08 -25.23
CA SER A 455 -11.53 4.54 -25.20
C SER A 455 -10.40 4.97 -26.13
N ASN A 456 -9.96 4.09 -27.03
CA ASN A 456 -8.86 4.31 -27.97
C ASN A 456 -7.53 4.66 -27.28
N LYS A 457 -7.29 4.05 -26.10
CA LYS A 457 -6.01 4.15 -25.37
C LYS A 457 -5.20 2.88 -25.58
N GLN A 458 -3.89 3.04 -25.66
CA GLN A 458 -2.97 1.92 -25.78
C GLN A 458 -2.93 1.08 -24.50
N VAL A 459 -2.96 -0.24 -24.67
CA VAL A 459 -2.76 -1.27 -23.65
C VAL A 459 -1.67 -2.20 -24.17
N ALA A 460 -0.65 -2.48 -23.38
CA ALA A 460 0.42 -3.37 -23.81
C ALA A 460 -0.09 -4.79 -23.97
N LYS A 461 0.30 -5.43 -25.09
CA LYS A 461 -0.03 -6.82 -25.38
C LYS A 461 1.10 -7.71 -24.90
N PRO A 462 0.83 -8.67 -23.97
CA PRO A 462 1.86 -9.60 -23.52
C PRO A 462 2.44 -10.44 -24.66
N LYS A 463 3.74 -10.72 -24.58
CA LYS A 463 4.43 -11.70 -25.41
C LYS A 463 4.15 -13.12 -24.91
N TYR A 464 4.11 -13.30 -23.58
CA TYR A 464 3.84 -14.59 -22.96
C TYR A 464 3.19 -14.43 -21.58
N TYR A 465 2.58 -15.53 -21.13
CA TYR A 465 2.02 -15.71 -19.82
C TYR A 465 2.82 -16.73 -19.02
N TYR A 466 2.79 -16.59 -17.71
CA TYR A 466 3.38 -17.56 -16.81
C TYR A 466 2.50 -17.78 -15.57
N LYS A 467 2.64 -18.95 -14.97
CA LYS A 467 2.17 -19.22 -13.61
C LYS A 467 3.30 -19.89 -12.83
N VAL A 468 3.49 -19.49 -11.58
CA VAL A 468 4.33 -20.19 -10.62
C VAL A 468 3.49 -20.59 -9.41
N LEU A 469 3.65 -21.81 -8.96
CA LEU A 469 2.88 -22.42 -7.90
C LEU A 469 3.80 -22.92 -6.79
N ALA A 470 3.35 -22.80 -5.54
CA ALA A 470 3.98 -23.45 -4.40
C ALA A 470 2.92 -24.08 -3.49
N MET A 471 3.13 -25.32 -3.09
CA MET A 471 2.30 -26.00 -2.10
C MET A 471 3.16 -26.65 -1.02
N LYS A 472 2.59 -26.81 0.17
CA LYS A 472 3.22 -27.55 1.26
C LYS A 472 2.55 -28.92 1.41
N GLN A 473 3.31 -30.01 1.36
CA GLN A 473 2.81 -31.36 1.54
C GLN A 473 3.83 -32.18 2.33
N GLY A 474 3.39 -32.93 3.34
CA GLY A 474 4.29 -33.71 4.19
C GLY A 474 5.39 -32.88 4.88
N GLY A 475 5.12 -31.61 5.21
CA GLY A 475 6.08 -30.70 5.84
C GLY A 475 7.03 -29.99 4.87
N SER A 476 7.13 -30.43 3.61
CA SER A 476 8.02 -29.88 2.57
C SER A 476 7.26 -29.03 1.57
N TYR A 477 7.96 -28.02 1.00
CA TYR A 477 7.43 -27.23 -0.12
C TYR A 477 7.81 -27.83 -1.46
N TYR A 478 6.89 -27.79 -2.40
CA TYR A 478 7.06 -28.18 -3.81
C TYR A 478 6.62 -27.05 -4.71
N THR A 479 7.40 -26.79 -5.75
CA THR A 479 7.12 -25.72 -6.70
C THR A 479 7.06 -26.23 -8.15
N ILE A 480 6.33 -25.49 -9.00
CA ILE A 480 6.27 -25.70 -10.45
C ILE A 480 6.00 -24.36 -11.13
N GLY A 481 6.56 -24.18 -12.32
CA GLY A 481 6.28 -23.07 -13.20
C GLY A 481 5.68 -23.52 -14.53
N PHE A 482 4.95 -22.62 -15.17
CA PHE A 482 4.38 -22.78 -16.52
C PHE A 482 4.67 -21.50 -17.30
N ARG A 483 5.05 -21.63 -18.57
CA ARG A 483 5.27 -20.51 -19.48
C ARG A 483 4.66 -20.82 -20.84
N MET A 484 3.79 -19.94 -21.33
CA MET A 484 3.10 -20.11 -22.62
C MET A 484 3.12 -18.80 -23.40
N ASP A 485 3.48 -18.85 -24.67
CA ASP A 485 3.42 -17.68 -25.54
C ASP A 485 1.97 -17.20 -25.71
N ASN A 486 1.78 -15.90 -25.91
CA ASN A 486 0.45 -15.32 -26.16
C ASN A 486 0.00 -15.56 -27.60
N ALA A 487 -0.13 -16.83 -27.96
CA ALA A 487 -0.48 -17.32 -29.28
C ALA A 487 -1.33 -18.59 -29.17
N ALA A 488 -1.82 -19.11 -30.28
CA ALA A 488 -2.43 -20.44 -30.31
C ALA A 488 -1.39 -21.49 -29.89
N PRO A 489 -1.67 -22.31 -28.86
CA PRO A 489 -0.68 -23.26 -28.35
C PRO A 489 -0.41 -24.38 -29.36
N ALA A 490 0.86 -24.78 -29.47
CA ALA A 490 1.28 -25.88 -30.34
C ALA A 490 0.90 -27.27 -29.78
N ASN A 491 0.69 -27.37 -28.47
CA ASN A 491 0.33 -28.62 -27.78
C ASN A 491 -0.90 -28.38 -26.86
N SER A 492 -1.76 -29.35 -26.72
CA SER A 492 -2.94 -29.29 -25.84
C SER A 492 -2.67 -29.75 -24.41
N ASP A 493 -1.51 -30.36 -24.14
CA ASP A 493 -1.10 -30.77 -22.79
C ASP A 493 -0.27 -29.64 -22.13
N TYR A 494 -0.83 -29.01 -21.09
CA TYR A 494 -0.16 -27.95 -20.34
C TYR A 494 1.15 -28.42 -19.67
N MET A 495 1.33 -29.72 -19.42
CA MET A 495 2.57 -30.25 -18.85
C MET A 495 3.77 -30.08 -19.79
N GLN A 496 3.56 -29.92 -21.09
CA GLN A 496 4.62 -29.62 -22.05
C GLN A 496 5.19 -28.20 -21.91
N TYR A 497 4.50 -27.33 -21.15
CA TYR A 497 4.90 -25.93 -20.90
C TYR A 497 5.46 -25.73 -19.50
N THR A 498 5.82 -26.83 -18.82
CA THR A 498 6.39 -26.75 -17.46
C THR A 498 7.83 -26.24 -17.50
N THR A 499 8.16 -25.47 -16.47
CA THR A 499 9.51 -24.99 -16.21
C THR A 499 9.71 -24.83 -14.72
N THR A 500 10.93 -24.64 -14.25
CA THR A 500 11.20 -24.37 -12.84
C THR A 500 10.85 -22.92 -12.48
N VAL A 501 10.58 -22.69 -11.20
CA VAL A 501 10.40 -21.32 -10.69
C VAL A 501 11.66 -20.51 -10.89
N SER A 502 12.85 -21.08 -10.63
CA SER A 502 14.14 -20.41 -10.86
C SER A 502 14.36 -19.98 -12.30
N ALA A 503 13.96 -20.78 -13.28
CA ALA A 503 14.05 -20.40 -14.69
C ALA A 503 13.14 -19.22 -15.04
N LEU A 504 11.94 -19.17 -14.46
CA LEU A 504 11.04 -18.03 -14.61
C LEU A 504 11.54 -16.77 -13.88
N GLU A 505 12.21 -16.92 -12.74
CA GLU A 505 12.88 -15.80 -12.07
C GLU A 505 13.97 -15.19 -12.98
N GLU A 506 14.75 -16.03 -13.63
CA GLU A 506 15.77 -15.59 -14.61
C GLU A 506 15.18 -14.94 -15.87
N GLU A 507 14.02 -15.42 -16.33
CA GLU A 507 13.37 -14.89 -17.53
C GLU A 507 12.65 -13.56 -17.26
N THR A 508 11.94 -13.47 -16.13
CA THR A 508 11.09 -12.32 -15.79
C THR A 508 11.82 -11.22 -15.03
N GLY A 509 12.91 -11.57 -14.33
CA GLY A 509 13.62 -10.66 -13.40
C GLY A 509 12.91 -10.49 -12.07
N PHE A 510 11.78 -11.19 -11.82
CA PHE A 510 11.08 -11.18 -10.52
C PHE A 510 11.61 -12.29 -9.62
N THR A 511 11.52 -12.09 -8.31
CA THR A 511 11.80 -13.13 -7.31
C THR A 511 10.48 -13.66 -6.76
N PHE A 512 10.16 -14.91 -7.04
CA PHE A 512 8.96 -15.60 -6.58
C PHE A 512 9.26 -16.40 -5.31
N PHE A 513 8.25 -16.52 -4.43
CA PHE A 513 8.36 -17.30 -3.19
C PHE A 513 9.70 -17.09 -2.46
N PRO A 514 10.06 -15.85 -2.12
CA PRO A 514 11.40 -15.52 -1.61
C PRO A 514 11.74 -16.22 -0.30
N ALA A 515 10.76 -16.76 0.43
CA ALA A 515 10.97 -17.58 1.62
C ALA A 515 11.42 -19.03 1.31
N LEU A 516 11.42 -19.46 0.03
CA LEU A 516 11.84 -20.80 -0.38
C LEU A 516 13.27 -20.78 -0.91
N SER A 517 14.01 -21.88 -0.62
CA SER A 517 15.38 -22.05 -1.08
C SER A 517 15.47 -22.18 -2.61
N LYS A 518 16.63 -21.89 -3.16
CA LYS A 518 16.93 -22.06 -4.61
C LYS A 518 16.71 -23.51 -5.05
N ASP A 519 17.04 -24.49 -4.23
CA ASP A 519 16.87 -25.92 -4.55
C ASP A 519 15.39 -26.29 -4.72
N VAL A 520 14.51 -25.82 -3.81
CA VAL A 520 13.05 -26.01 -3.95
C VAL A 520 12.52 -25.35 -5.22
N LYS A 521 12.98 -24.15 -5.55
CA LYS A 521 12.57 -23.39 -6.74
C LYS A 521 13.16 -23.93 -8.05
N GLY A 522 14.32 -24.57 -7.97
CA GLY A 522 15.03 -25.17 -9.11
C GLY A 522 14.59 -26.60 -9.46
N THR A 523 13.69 -27.21 -8.66
CA THR A 523 13.32 -28.63 -8.81
C THR A 523 11.82 -28.79 -8.99
N ILE A 524 11.40 -29.59 -9.99
CA ILE A 524 10.00 -29.99 -10.18
C ILE A 524 9.83 -31.43 -9.74
N ASN A 525 9.00 -31.67 -8.72
CA ASN A 525 8.60 -33.03 -8.35
C ASN A 525 7.38 -33.46 -9.17
N THR A 526 7.60 -34.19 -10.27
CA THR A 526 6.54 -34.60 -11.18
C THR A 526 5.52 -35.56 -10.56
N GLN A 527 5.89 -36.29 -9.49
CA GLN A 527 4.93 -37.19 -8.80
C GLN A 527 3.88 -36.39 -8.03
N ILE A 528 4.26 -35.23 -7.48
CA ILE A 528 3.35 -34.32 -6.77
C ILE A 528 2.40 -33.63 -7.75
N TRP A 529 2.92 -33.14 -8.87
CA TRP A 529 2.18 -32.31 -9.83
C TRP A 529 1.41 -33.09 -10.91
N ARG A 530 1.55 -34.41 -10.98
CA ARG A 530 0.76 -35.27 -11.90
C ARG A 530 -0.53 -35.83 -11.27
N LYS A 531 -0.66 -35.82 -9.96
CA LYS A 531 -1.81 -36.36 -9.23
C LYS A 531 -3.11 -35.58 -9.40
#